data_1d37ef058fc9c5785e0668061fc13001
#
_entry.id   1d37ef058fc9c5785e0668061fc13001
#
_cell.length_a   1.000
_cell.length_b   1.000
_cell.length_c   1.000
_cell.angle_alpha   90.00
_cell.angle_beta   90.00
_cell.angle_gamma   90.00
#
_symmetry.space_group_name_H-M   'P 1'
#
loop_
_entity.id
_entity.type
_entity.pdbx_description
1 polymer ?
#
loop_
_entity_poly.entity_id
_entity_poly.type
_entity_poly.pdbx_seq_one_letter_code
_entity_poly.pdbx_strand_id
1 'polypeptide(L)'
;NTIAFSATLPTDGLMHVRHLLFSYYNSPDEVGFITGLDATTLMLSDSANEMLSAFEAGDTSSVKLQAEKMLNIISGARSPDNKDWDGDGIINNPSDRFGLLLNGDNEGYIQGAYTHANLALTSEAPTENMLTHGEHVKIAITNIGEWTPQLHDLLIAILEAPADSNVESLVRQAVSLSNQIRNGID
;
A
#
# COMPACT_ATOMS: atom_id res chain seq x y z
N ASN A 1 -21.34 -1.93 22.36
CA ASN A 1 -21.24 -0.47 22.30
C ASN A 1 -21.67 -0.04 20.89
N THR A 2 -22.93 0.41 20.77
CA THR A 2 -23.41 1.00 19.54
C THR A 2 -22.82 2.40 19.47
N ILE A 3 -21.91 2.64 18.53
CA ILE A 3 -21.47 3.99 18.22
C ILE A 3 -22.68 4.69 17.59
N ALA A 4 -23.33 5.53 18.36
CA ALA A 4 -24.34 6.42 17.82
C ALA A 4 -23.61 7.44 16.94
N PHE A 5 -23.66 7.28 15.63
CA PHE A 5 -23.25 8.33 14.70
C PHE A 5 -24.11 9.56 15.02
N SER A 6 -23.45 10.65 15.40
CA SER A 6 -24.15 11.91 15.65
C SER A 6 -24.87 12.34 14.36
N ALA A 7 -26.17 12.62 14.47
CA ALA A 7 -26.98 13.19 13.38
C ALA A 7 -26.48 14.57 12.90
N THR A 8 -25.37 15.06 13.44
CA THR A 8 -24.78 16.38 13.15
C THR A 8 -23.63 16.33 12.14
N LEU A 9 -23.21 15.13 11.66
CA LEU A 9 -22.21 15.06 10.59
C LEU A 9 -22.89 15.35 9.26
N PRO A 10 -22.24 16.18 8.39
CA PRO A 10 -22.73 16.41 7.04
C PRO A 10 -22.81 15.06 6.29
N THR A 11 -23.92 14.82 5.59
CA THR A 11 -24.17 13.52 4.92
C THR A 11 -23.11 13.18 3.88
N ASP A 12 -22.61 14.15 3.15
CA ASP A 12 -21.52 14.01 2.18
C ASP A 12 -20.17 13.71 2.86
N GLY A 13 -19.79 14.48 3.87
CA GLY A 13 -18.58 14.23 4.65
C GLY A 13 -18.60 12.85 5.32
N LEU A 14 -19.75 12.43 5.88
CA LEU A 14 -19.91 11.11 6.49
C LEU A 14 -19.76 9.98 5.45
N MET A 15 -20.25 10.16 4.23
CA MET A 15 -20.07 9.18 3.16
C MET A 15 -18.58 8.96 2.86
N HIS A 16 -17.80 10.03 2.77
CA HIS A 16 -16.36 9.92 2.52
C HIS A 16 -15.60 9.29 3.69
N VAL A 17 -15.95 9.60 4.94
CA VAL A 17 -15.42 8.92 6.13
C VAL A 17 -15.77 7.43 6.11
N ARG A 18 -16.98 7.07 5.66
CA ARG A 18 -17.38 5.67 5.50
C ARG A 18 -16.54 4.95 4.45
N HIS A 19 -16.28 5.56 3.29
CA HIS A 19 -15.42 5.00 2.24
C HIS A 19 -13.96 4.83 2.72
N LEU A 20 -13.50 5.71 3.58
CA LEU A 20 -12.17 5.57 4.18
C LEU A 20 -12.08 4.38 5.14
N LEU A 21 -13.01 4.27 6.09
CA LEU A 21 -12.85 3.42 7.27
C LEU A 21 -13.62 2.11 7.20
N PHE A 22 -14.73 2.05 6.47
CA PHE A 22 -15.67 0.94 6.57
C PHE A 22 -15.88 0.20 5.27
N SER A 23 -16.32 0.88 4.21
CA SER A 23 -16.66 0.18 2.98
C SER A 23 -16.63 1.08 1.76
N TYR A 24 -16.06 0.55 0.67
CA TYR A 24 -16.11 1.15 -0.65
C TYR A 24 -16.50 0.08 -1.68
N TYR A 25 -17.49 0.37 -2.50
CA TYR A 25 -18.17 -0.63 -3.36
C TYR A 25 -17.28 -1.23 -4.46
N ASN A 26 -16.19 -0.56 -4.87
CA ASN A 26 -15.27 -1.06 -5.89
C ASN A 26 -13.99 -1.70 -5.31
N SER A 27 -13.76 -1.62 -4.01
CA SER A 27 -12.64 -2.32 -3.39
C SER A 27 -12.96 -3.81 -3.22
N PRO A 28 -11.95 -4.69 -3.21
CA PRO A 28 -12.16 -6.09 -2.88
C PRO A 28 -12.85 -6.24 -1.52
N ASP A 29 -13.80 -7.17 -1.44
CA ASP A 29 -14.63 -7.41 -0.25
C ASP A 29 -15.35 -6.15 0.31
N GLU A 30 -15.47 -5.11 -0.53
CA GLU A 30 -16.06 -3.82 -0.18
C GLU A 30 -15.42 -3.14 1.04
N VAL A 31 -14.15 -3.40 1.35
CA VAL A 31 -13.47 -2.79 2.51
C VAL A 31 -13.20 -1.29 2.30
N GLY A 32 -13.11 -0.54 3.40
CA GLY A 32 -12.69 0.87 3.33
C GLY A 32 -11.21 1.02 2.92
N PHE A 33 -10.88 2.14 2.29
CA PHE A 33 -9.53 2.35 1.74
C PHE A 33 -8.41 2.25 2.79
N ILE A 34 -8.60 2.75 3.99
CA ILE A 34 -7.61 2.65 5.07
C ILE A 34 -7.49 1.20 5.57
N THR A 35 -8.59 0.46 5.64
CA THR A 35 -8.57 -0.95 6.03
C THR A 35 -7.79 -1.79 5.01
N GLY A 36 -8.04 -1.59 3.72
CA GLY A 36 -7.30 -2.27 2.66
C GLY A 36 -5.83 -1.84 2.58
N LEU A 37 -5.55 -0.54 2.76
CA LEU A 37 -4.18 0.00 2.83
C LEU A 37 -3.40 -0.64 3.99
N ASP A 38 -3.99 -0.73 5.18
CA ASP A 38 -3.38 -1.34 6.37
C ASP A 38 -3.04 -2.82 6.11
N ALA A 39 -3.99 -3.60 5.62
CA ALA A 39 -3.79 -5.02 5.31
C ALA A 39 -2.71 -5.23 4.23
N THR A 40 -2.72 -4.41 3.17
CA THR A 40 -1.79 -4.52 2.05
C THR A 40 -0.37 -4.12 2.45
N THR A 41 -0.21 -3.06 3.24
CA THR A 41 1.12 -2.64 3.75
C THR A 41 1.69 -3.63 4.77
N LEU A 42 0.85 -4.33 5.53
CA LEU A 42 1.30 -5.45 6.37
C LEU A 42 1.91 -6.57 5.53
N MET A 43 1.22 -7.03 4.49
CA MET A 43 1.73 -8.08 3.58
C MET A 43 3.02 -7.65 2.88
N LEU A 44 3.13 -6.36 2.52
CA LEU A 44 4.33 -5.78 1.94
C LEU A 44 5.52 -5.87 2.92
N SER A 45 5.31 -5.49 4.18
CA SER A 45 6.32 -5.57 5.24
C SER A 45 6.72 -7.03 5.55
N ASP A 46 5.76 -7.95 5.60
CA ASP A 46 6.04 -9.37 5.81
C ASP A 46 6.90 -9.94 4.67
N SER A 47 6.55 -9.67 3.40
CA SER A 47 7.35 -10.09 2.25
C SER A 47 8.75 -9.48 2.25
N ALA A 48 8.92 -8.24 2.71
CA ALA A 48 10.22 -7.59 2.84
C ALA A 48 11.10 -8.30 3.90
N ASN A 49 10.53 -8.69 5.03
CA ASN A 49 11.23 -9.42 6.08
C ASN A 49 11.59 -10.86 5.63
N GLU A 50 10.72 -11.53 4.87
CA GLU A 50 11.02 -12.81 4.23
C GLU A 50 12.15 -12.67 3.21
N MET A 51 12.18 -11.58 2.42
CA MET A 51 13.26 -11.28 1.47
C MET A 51 14.61 -11.11 2.19
N LEU A 52 14.65 -10.40 3.31
CA LEU A 52 15.86 -10.26 4.12
C LEU A 52 16.33 -11.62 4.65
N SER A 53 15.42 -12.41 5.18
CA SER A 53 15.72 -13.74 5.71
C SER A 53 16.29 -14.67 4.63
N ALA A 54 15.71 -14.63 3.42
CA ALA A 54 16.20 -15.37 2.26
C ALA A 54 17.61 -14.89 1.84
N PHE A 55 17.84 -13.58 1.83
CA PHE A 55 19.15 -13.01 1.53
C PHE A 55 20.21 -13.47 2.54
N GLU A 56 19.92 -13.42 3.84
CA GLU A 56 20.83 -13.87 4.90
C GLU A 56 21.11 -15.37 4.84
N ALA A 57 20.18 -16.17 4.31
CA ALA A 57 20.35 -17.59 4.04
C ALA A 57 21.13 -17.88 2.71
N GLY A 58 21.40 -16.88 1.90
CA GLY A 58 22.00 -17.04 0.57
C GLY A 58 21.07 -17.63 -0.50
N ASP A 59 19.75 -17.59 -0.25
CA ASP A 59 18.72 -18.09 -1.16
C ASP A 59 18.27 -17.00 -2.13
N THR A 60 19.02 -16.83 -3.23
CA THR A 60 18.73 -15.84 -4.27
C THR A 60 17.36 -16.04 -4.93
N SER A 61 16.91 -17.29 -5.06
CA SER A 61 15.61 -17.63 -5.64
C SER A 61 14.48 -17.03 -4.81
N SER A 62 14.53 -17.27 -3.50
CA SER A 62 13.54 -16.72 -2.57
C SER A 62 13.62 -15.20 -2.47
N VAL A 63 14.81 -14.58 -2.57
CA VAL A 63 14.95 -13.12 -2.64
C VAL A 63 14.16 -12.56 -3.83
N LYS A 64 14.32 -13.16 -5.03
CA LYS A 64 13.62 -12.72 -6.24
C LYS A 64 12.10 -12.94 -6.14
N LEU A 65 11.68 -14.09 -5.62
CA LEU A 65 10.27 -14.39 -5.38
C LEU A 65 9.61 -13.35 -4.45
N GLN A 66 10.28 -12.96 -3.37
CA GLN A 66 9.73 -11.95 -2.46
C GLN A 66 9.70 -10.56 -3.10
N ALA A 67 10.72 -10.20 -3.88
CA ALA A 67 10.72 -8.95 -4.63
C ALA A 67 9.57 -8.89 -5.65
N GLU A 68 9.28 -9.99 -6.36
CA GLU A 68 8.11 -10.10 -7.24
C GLU A 68 6.80 -9.92 -6.48
N LYS A 69 6.62 -10.66 -5.38
CA LYS A 69 5.41 -10.52 -4.55
C LYS A 69 5.17 -9.07 -4.15
N MET A 70 6.22 -8.37 -3.71
CA MET A 70 6.13 -6.96 -3.31
C MET A 70 5.76 -6.05 -4.49
N LEU A 71 6.35 -6.24 -5.66
CA LEU A 71 6.00 -5.49 -6.88
C LEU A 71 4.53 -5.70 -7.27
N ASN A 72 4.07 -6.95 -7.22
CA ASN A 72 2.69 -7.30 -7.58
C ASN A 72 1.67 -6.82 -6.52
N ILE A 73 2.05 -6.76 -5.23
CA ILE A 73 1.28 -6.11 -4.17
C ILE A 73 1.13 -4.60 -4.45
N ILE A 74 2.23 -3.93 -4.82
CA ILE A 74 2.24 -2.49 -5.11
C ILE A 74 1.36 -2.17 -6.32
N SER A 75 1.50 -2.94 -7.39
CA SER A 75 0.87 -2.66 -8.69
C SER A 75 -0.61 -3.06 -8.75
N GLY A 76 -1.00 -4.15 -8.07
CA GLY A 76 -2.33 -4.75 -8.19
C GLY A 76 -2.56 -5.50 -9.51
N ALA A 77 -3.52 -6.42 -9.53
CA ALA A 77 -3.72 -7.37 -10.63
C ALA A 77 -4.18 -6.74 -11.96
N ARG A 78 -4.69 -5.52 -11.94
CA ARG A 78 -5.17 -4.81 -13.14
C ARG A 78 -4.10 -3.91 -13.75
N SER A 79 -2.93 -3.80 -13.11
CA SER A 79 -1.80 -3.09 -13.65
C SER A 79 -1.04 -3.94 -14.68
N PRO A 80 -0.50 -3.34 -15.75
CA PRO A 80 0.42 -4.02 -16.65
C PRO A 80 1.72 -4.46 -15.95
N ASP A 81 2.04 -3.89 -14.78
CA ASP A 81 3.19 -4.24 -13.96
C ASP A 81 2.93 -5.44 -13.02
N ASN A 82 1.70 -5.99 -13.00
CA ASN A 82 1.44 -7.27 -12.32
C ASN A 82 1.83 -8.42 -13.24
N LYS A 83 3.03 -8.96 -13.05
CA LYS A 83 3.62 -9.97 -13.94
C LYS A 83 4.57 -10.91 -13.19
N ASP A 84 5.00 -11.94 -13.87
CA ASP A 84 6.12 -12.80 -13.49
C ASP A 84 7.42 -12.00 -13.65
N TRP A 85 7.96 -11.52 -12.54
CA TRP A 85 9.17 -10.69 -12.51
C TRP A 85 10.44 -11.51 -12.31
N ASP A 86 10.35 -12.65 -11.63
CA ASP A 86 11.49 -13.53 -11.35
C ASP A 86 11.73 -14.58 -12.43
N GLY A 87 10.76 -14.77 -13.33
CA GLY A 87 10.86 -15.62 -14.51
C GLY A 87 10.60 -17.10 -14.22
N ASP A 88 9.94 -17.44 -13.12
CA ASP A 88 9.61 -18.81 -12.74
C ASP A 88 8.37 -19.38 -13.44
N GLY A 89 7.62 -18.54 -14.17
CA GLY A 89 6.39 -18.89 -14.88
C GLY A 89 5.12 -18.69 -14.05
N ILE A 90 5.21 -18.14 -12.84
CA ILE A 90 4.08 -17.91 -11.94
C ILE A 90 4.02 -16.44 -11.58
N ILE A 91 2.84 -15.85 -11.61
CA ILE A 91 2.60 -14.47 -11.11
C ILE A 91 2.19 -14.56 -9.64
N ASN A 92 3.09 -14.20 -8.74
CA ASN A 92 2.88 -14.27 -7.30
C ASN A 92 2.36 -12.93 -6.77
N ASN A 93 1.12 -12.92 -6.23
CA ASN A 93 0.54 -11.77 -5.54
C ASN A 93 -0.29 -12.27 -4.35
N PRO A 94 0.21 -12.16 -3.11
CA PRO A 94 -0.48 -12.65 -1.91
C PRO A 94 -1.57 -11.72 -1.40
N SER A 95 -1.68 -10.48 -1.94
CA SER A 95 -2.67 -9.49 -1.52
C SER A 95 -4.05 -9.76 -2.13
N ASP A 96 -5.02 -8.90 -1.81
CA ASP A 96 -6.34 -8.86 -2.44
C ASP A 96 -6.31 -8.41 -3.91
N ARG A 97 -5.14 -8.07 -4.42
CA ARG A 97 -4.86 -7.68 -5.80
C ARG A 97 -5.39 -6.31 -6.24
N PHE A 98 -5.86 -5.48 -5.31
CA PHE A 98 -6.30 -4.12 -5.66
C PHE A 98 -5.11 -3.21 -5.99
N GLY A 99 -4.04 -3.30 -5.21
CA GLY A 99 -2.82 -2.52 -5.38
C GLY A 99 -2.74 -1.28 -4.50
N LEU A 100 -1.52 -0.87 -4.19
CA LEU A 100 -1.25 0.38 -3.46
C LEU A 100 -1.29 1.58 -4.40
N LEU A 101 -0.60 1.49 -5.54
CA LEU A 101 -0.57 2.52 -6.60
C LEU A 101 -1.78 2.39 -7.53
N LEU A 102 -1.93 3.36 -8.43
CA LEU A 102 -2.96 3.33 -9.46
C LEU A 102 -2.79 2.09 -10.34
N ASN A 103 -3.78 1.23 -10.34
CA ASN A 103 -3.87 0.07 -11.20
C ASN A 103 -4.46 0.42 -12.58
N GLY A 104 -4.73 -0.57 -13.42
CA GLY A 104 -5.27 -0.37 -14.77
C GLY A 104 -6.65 0.32 -14.85
N ASP A 105 -7.37 0.42 -13.73
CA ASP A 105 -8.67 1.12 -13.62
C ASP A 105 -8.53 2.53 -13.02
N ASN A 106 -7.32 3.04 -12.85
CA ASN A 106 -7.00 4.29 -12.15
C ASN A 106 -7.46 4.31 -10.69
N GLU A 107 -7.50 3.17 -10.06
CA GLU A 107 -7.81 3.00 -8.63
C GLU A 107 -6.62 2.37 -7.92
N GLY A 108 -6.53 2.58 -6.62
CA GLY A 108 -5.53 2.00 -5.71
C GLY A 108 -5.76 2.51 -4.30
N TYR A 109 -5.27 1.79 -3.30
CA TYR A 109 -5.54 2.14 -1.91
C TYR A 109 -5.01 3.52 -1.52
N ILE A 110 -3.83 3.92 -1.98
CA ILE A 110 -3.25 5.24 -1.69
C ILE A 110 -4.11 6.35 -2.31
N GLN A 111 -4.44 6.23 -3.59
CA GLN A 111 -5.23 7.24 -4.29
C GLN A 111 -6.65 7.34 -3.73
N GLY A 112 -7.31 6.22 -3.48
CA GLY A 112 -8.65 6.17 -2.91
C GLY A 112 -8.69 6.80 -1.52
N ALA A 113 -7.74 6.43 -0.66
CA ALA A 113 -7.63 6.98 0.69
C ALA A 113 -7.39 8.50 0.67
N TYR A 114 -6.46 8.99 -0.17
CA TYR A 114 -6.21 10.43 -0.32
C TYR A 114 -7.45 11.19 -0.81
N THR A 115 -8.10 10.67 -1.85
CA THR A 115 -9.27 11.31 -2.46
C THR A 115 -10.39 11.44 -1.45
N HIS A 116 -10.74 10.36 -0.74
CA HIS A 116 -11.84 10.39 0.21
C HIS A 116 -11.50 11.14 1.50
N ALA A 117 -10.24 11.17 1.95
CA ALA A 117 -9.80 12.05 3.02
C ALA A 117 -9.99 13.52 2.63
N ASN A 118 -9.56 13.90 1.44
CA ASN A 118 -9.71 15.27 0.95
C ASN A 118 -11.18 15.67 0.79
N LEU A 119 -12.02 14.81 0.24
CA LEU A 119 -13.46 15.08 0.09
C LEU A 119 -14.18 15.21 1.44
N ALA A 120 -13.78 14.42 2.45
CA ALA A 120 -14.31 14.58 3.81
C ALA A 120 -13.95 15.95 4.41
N LEU A 121 -12.72 16.41 4.21
CA LEU A 121 -12.23 17.71 4.69
C LEU A 121 -12.88 18.91 4.00
N THR A 122 -13.21 18.76 2.72
CA THR A 122 -13.80 19.84 1.90
C THR A 122 -15.32 19.76 1.79
N SER A 123 -15.97 18.91 2.60
CA SER A 123 -17.43 18.84 2.67
C SER A 123 -18.04 20.15 3.17
N GLU A 124 -19.36 20.37 2.94
CA GLU A 124 -20.03 21.66 3.19
C GLU A 124 -19.86 22.18 4.63
N ALA A 125 -19.82 21.31 5.62
CA ALA A 125 -19.67 21.70 7.03
C ALA A 125 -18.84 20.64 7.81
N PRO A 126 -17.52 20.53 7.55
CA PRO A 126 -16.69 19.57 8.25
C PRO A 126 -16.60 19.93 9.75
N THR A 127 -16.61 18.93 10.61
CA THR A 127 -16.39 19.17 12.05
C THR A 127 -14.91 19.49 12.30
N GLU A 128 -14.60 20.15 13.44
CA GLU A 128 -13.23 20.42 13.85
C GLU A 128 -12.39 19.15 13.94
N ASN A 129 -12.96 18.05 14.45
CA ASN A 129 -12.27 16.75 14.51
C ASN A 129 -12.01 16.18 13.10
N MET A 130 -12.94 16.34 12.15
CA MET A 130 -12.69 15.93 10.76
C MET A 130 -11.53 16.72 10.15
N LEU A 131 -11.50 18.05 10.37
CA LEU A 131 -10.42 18.90 9.87
C LEU A 131 -9.06 18.47 10.47
N THR A 132 -8.97 18.36 11.79
CA THR A 132 -7.73 18.02 12.48
C THR A 132 -7.21 16.62 12.10
N HIS A 133 -8.04 15.60 12.26
CA HIS A 133 -7.62 14.22 12.03
C HIS A 133 -7.54 13.87 10.56
N GLY A 134 -8.37 14.47 9.71
CA GLY A 134 -8.31 14.27 8.26
C GLY A 134 -7.02 14.82 7.65
N GLU A 135 -6.49 15.95 8.13
CA GLU A 135 -5.18 16.45 7.70
C GLU A 135 -4.05 15.50 8.11
N HIS A 136 -4.08 14.94 9.32
CA HIS A 136 -3.10 13.92 9.73
C HIS A 136 -3.13 12.69 8.83
N VAL A 137 -4.33 12.22 8.49
CA VAL A 137 -4.54 11.09 7.56
C VAL A 137 -3.98 11.43 6.17
N LYS A 138 -4.26 12.63 5.64
CA LYS A 138 -3.71 13.06 4.34
C LYS A 138 -2.19 13.10 4.33
N ILE A 139 -1.57 13.62 5.37
CA ILE A 139 -0.10 13.67 5.50
C ILE A 139 0.47 12.25 5.48
N ALA A 140 -0.09 11.35 6.28
CA ALA A 140 0.36 9.95 6.31
C ALA A 140 0.23 9.27 4.94
N ILE A 141 -0.91 9.44 4.26
CA ILE A 141 -1.14 8.86 2.93
C ILE A 141 -0.19 9.47 1.88
N THR A 142 0.07 10.77 1.95
CA THR A 142 1.02 11.45 1.05
C THR A 142 2.43 10.87 1.20
N ASN A 143 2.88 10.68 2.43
CA ASN A 143 4.18 10.07 2.71
C ASN A 143 4.26 8.64 2.15
N ILE A 144 3.24 7.81 2.37
CA ILE A 144 3.16 6.45 1.79
C ILE A 144 3.22 6.53 0.26
N GLY A 145 2.51 7.49 -0.34
CA GLY A 145 2.50 7.71 -1.78
C GLY A 145 3.86 8.14 -2.35
N GLU A 146 4.69 8.83 -1.57
CA GLU A 146 6.05 9.21 -1.96
C GLU A 146 7.05 8.05 -1.80
N TRP A 147 6.88 7.21 -0.79
CA TRP A 147 7.80 6.11 -0.50
C TRP A 147 7.55 4.87 -1.36
N THR A 148 6.30 4.61 -1.73
CA THR A 148 5.93 3.39 -2.48
C THR A 148 6.60 3.31 -3.86
N PRO A 149 6.69 4.37 -4.69
CA PRO A 149 7.46 4.33 -5.94
C PRO A 149 8.96 4.10 -5.72
N GLN A 150 9.53 4.64 -4.65
CA GLN A 150 10.94 4.42 -4.33
C GLN A 150 11.21 2.95 -3.98
N LEU A 151 10.29 2.32 -3.22
CA LEU A 151 10.37 0.89 -2.94
C LEU A 151 10.23 0.07 -4.22
N HIS A 152 9.30 0.41 -5.11
CA HIS A 152 9.14 -0.24 -6.40
C HIS A 152 10.44 -0.23 -7.21
N ASP A 153 11.11 0.91 -7.31
CA ASP A 153 12.37 1.04 -8.05
C ASP A 153 13.51 0.21 -7.41
N LEU A 154 13.58 0.15 -6.07
CA LEU A 154 14.54 -0.70 -5.37
C LEU A 154 14.32 -2.19 -5.66
N LEU A 155 13.06 -2.63 -5.71
CA LEU A 155 12.72 -4.03 -6.00
C LEU A 155 13.10 -4.42 -7.44
N ILE A 156 12.87 -3.53 -8.41
CA ILE A 156 13.33 -3.73 -9.78
C ILE A 156 14.87 -3.85 -9.82
N ALA A 157 15.58 -2.96 -9.12
CA ALA A 157 17.03 -3.01 -9.07
C ALA A 157 17.58 -4.31 -8.46
N ILE A 158 16.85 -4.89 -7.48
CA ILE A 158 17.20 -6.21 -6.91
C ILE A 158 17.01 -7.33 -7.95
N LEU A 159 15.91 -7.30 -8.70
CA LEU A 159 15.61 -8.33 -9.71
C LEU A 159 16.54 -8.27 -10.92
N GLU A 160 16.92 -7.06 -11.35
CA GLU A 160 17.80 -6.83 -12.50
C GLU A 160 19.29 -6.95 -12.16
N ALA A 161 19.63 -7.08 -10.88
CA ALA A 161 21.00 -7.18 -10.45
C ALA A 161 21.70 -8.42 -11.04
N PRO A 162 22.95 -8.29 -11.55
CA PRO A 162 23.72 -9.44 -12.00
C PRO A 162 23.86 -10.51 -10.92
N ALA A 163 23.90 -11.78 -11.31
CA ALA A 163 23.94 -12.92 -10.37
C ALA A 163 25.07 -12.85 -9.34
N ASP A 164 26.21 -12.26 -9.72
CA ASP A 164 27.41 -12.14 -8.87
C ASP A 164 27.45 -10.82 -8.07
N SER A 165 26.43 -9.97 -8.18
CA SER A 165 26.41 -8.68 -7.50
C SER A 165 25.98 -8.80 -6.04
N ASN A 166 26.57 -7.96 -5.19
CA ASN A 166 26.13 -7.84 -3.81
C ASN A 166 24.91 -6.90 -3.73
N VAL A 167 23.71 -7.46 -3.51
CA VAL A 167 22.45 -6.72 -3.38
C VAL A 167 22.09 -6.39 -1.93
N GLU A 168 22.99 -6.63 -0.96
CA GLU A 168 22.70 -6.42 0.47
C GLU A 168 22.15 -5.03 0.78
N SER A 169 22.78 -3.99 0.25
CA SER A 169 22.35 -2.60 0.47
C SER A 169 20.95 -2.35 -0.07
N LEU A 170 20.61 -2.89 -1.24
CA LEU A 170 19.28 -2.75 -1.85
C LEU A 170 18.22 -3.48 -1.02
N VAL A 171 18.49 -4.72 -0.61
CA VAL A 171 17.57 -5.51 0.24
C VAL A 171 17.30 -4.80 1.56
N ARG A 172 18.36 -4.33 2.26
CA ARG A 172 18.18 -3.61 3.53
C ARG A 172 17.45 -2.28 3.37
N GLN A 173 17.67 -1.56 2.28
CA GLN A 173 16.93 -0.33 1.96
C GLN A 173 15.45 -0.64 1.67
N ALA A 174 15.16 -1.70 0.91
CA ALA A 174 13.78 -2.12 0.61
C ALA A 174 13.03 -2.51 1.89
N VAL A 175 13.67 -3.25 2.81
CA VAL A 175 13.10 -3.58 4.13
C VAL A 175 12.84 -2.33 4.96
N SER A 176 13.81 -1.43 5.05
CA SER A 176 13.66 -0.17 5.80
C SER A 176 12.50 0.66 5.26
N LEU A 177 12.42 0.81 3.94
CA LEU A 177 11.39 1.61 3.29
C LEU A 177 10.00 0.95 3.40
N SER A 178 9.92 -0.38 3.31
CA SER A 178 8.68 -1.12 3.54
C SER A 178 8.16 -0.95 4.98
N ASN A 179 9.05 -1.00 5.97
CA ASN A 179 8.69 -0.73 7.36
C ASN A 179 8.26 0.72 7.58
N GLN A 180 8.89 1.67 6.90
CA GLN A 180 8.51 3.08 6.92
C GLN A 180 7.11 3.31 6.30
N ILE A 181 6.81 2.64 5.19
CA ILE A 181 5.48 2.64 4.57
C ILE A 181 4.43 2.11 5.55
N ARG A 182 4.76 1.06 6.30
CA ARG A 182 3.85 0.41 7.25
C ARG A 182 3.64 1.21 8.54
N ASN A 183 4.71 1.76 9.12
CA ASN A 183 4.73 2.29 10.49
C ASN A 183 4.92 3.81 10.57
N GLY A 184 5.27 4.46 9.47
CA GLY A 184 5.69 5.86 9.47
C GLY A 184 7.17 6.02 9.85
N ILE A 185 7.55 7.26 10.11
CA ILE A 185 8.88 7.65 10.64
C ILE A 185 8.67 8.10 12.08
N ASP A 186 9.47 7.59 13.02
CA ASP A 186 9.55 8.08 14.39
C ASP A 186 10.24 9.43 14.48
#